data_dd16b433cb00bec915f3dbe60b429786
#
_entry.id   dd16b433cb00bec915f3dbe60b429786
#
_cell.length_a   1.000
_cell.length_b   1.000
_cell.length_c   1.000
_cell.angle_alpha   90.00
_cell.angle_beta   90.00
_cell.angle_gamma   90.00
#
_symmetry.space_group_name_H-M   'P 1'
#
loop_
_entity.id
_entity.type
_entity.pdbx_description
1 polymer ?
#
loop_
_entity_poly.entity_id
_entity_poly.type
_entity_poly.pdbx_seq_one_letter_code
_entity_poly.pdbx_strand_id
1 'polypeptide(L)'
;MNKMKILVPGAGPIIIGQAAEFDYSGSQCCSALREAGHEVVLVNSNPATIQTDPDTADVVYIEPLTVDSVEKIIAKERPDAIIPGMGGQTGLNLTVGLDEKGVLEKYNVKILGTSLKSIEMAEDRDLFRKRMEEIGEPVAKSGIAHTI
;
A
#
# COMPACT_ATOMS: atom_id res chain seq x y z
N MET A 1 23.74 -3.87 -0.34
CA MET A 1 22.36 -4.44 -0.26
C MET A 1 22.04 -5.11 -1.58
N ASN A 2 21.32 -6.24 -1.56
CA ASN A 2 20.90 -6.86 -2.82
C ASN A 2 19.85 -6.00 -3.49
N LYS A 3 19.97 -5.81 -4.81
CA LYS A 3 18.97 -5.13 -5.64
C LYS A 3 17.64 -5.89 -5.55
N MET A 4 16.56 -5.19 -5.30
CA MET A 4 15.19 -5.72 -5.29
C MET A 4 14.35 -5.01 -6.34
N LYS A 5 13.31 -5.67 -6.84
CA LYS A 5 12.23 -5.03 -7.59
C LYS A 5 11.07 -4.79 -6.62
N ILE A 6 10.63 -3.55 -6.48
CA ILE A 6 9.67 -3.13 -5.47
C ILE A 6 8.45 -2.53 -6.13
N LEU A 7 7.27 -3.07 -5.79
CA LEU A 7 5.98 -2.53 -6.21
C LEU A 7 5.53 -1.44 -5.24
N VAL A 8 5.19 -0.29 -5.77
CA VAL A 8 4.66 0.86 -5.01
C VAL A 8 3.26 1.19 -5.54
N PRO A 9 2.19 0.81 -4.84
CA PRO A 9 0.85 1.26 -5.18
C PRO A 9 0.66 2.72 -4.79
N GLY A 10 0.08 3.51 -5.70
CA GLY A 10 -0.31 4.89 -5.44
C GLY A 10 -1.66 4.99 -4.72
N ALA A 11 -2.08 6.22 -4.44
CA ALA A 11 -3.30 6.51 -3.70
C ALA A 11 -4.57 6.51 -4.57
N GLY A 12 -4.44 6.42 -5.88
CA GLY A 12 -5.56 6.60 -6.80
C GLY A 12 -5.89 8.07 -7.04
N PRO A 13 -7.13 8.40 -7.40
CA PRO A 13 -7.56 9.79 -7.61
C PRO A 13 -7.47 10.60 -6.32
N ILE A 14 -7.12 11.88 -6.44
CA ILE A 14 -7.19 12.80 -5.30
C ILE A 14 -8.67 13.05 -4.97
N ILE A 15 -9.07 12.69 -3.75
CA ILE A 15 -10.42 12.92 -3.24
C ILE A 15 -10.43 14.23 -2.45
N ILE A 16 -11.49 15.02 -2.59
CA ILE A 16 -11.66 16.26 -1.82
C ILE A 16 -11.60 15.92 -0.31
N GLY A 17 -10.71 16.61 0.41
CA GLY A 17 -10.44 16.35 1.83
C GLY A 17 -9.29 15.37 2.10
N GLN A 18 -8.75 14.69 1.08
CA GLN A 18 -7.49 14.00 1.13
C GLN A 18 -6.38 14.93 0.63
N ALA A 19 -5.32 15.08 1.41
CA ALA A 19 -4.20 15.91 0.99
C ALA A 19 -3.44 15.26 -0.18
N ALA A 20 -2.88 16.09 -1.07
CA ALA A 20 -2.00 15.65 -2.16
C ALA A 20 -0.64 15.09 -1.66
N GLU A 21 -0.50 14.93 -0.36
CA GLU A 21 0.70 14.42 0.31
C GLU A 21 1.10 13.04 -0.18
N PHE A 22 0.13 12.19 -0.52
CA PHE A 22 0.41 10.85 -1.05
C PHE A 22 1.06 10.88 -2.43
N ASP A 23 0.73 11.85 -3.27
CA ASP A 23 1.40 12.03 -4.57
C ASP A 23 2.87 12.38 -4.36
N TYR A 24 3.15 13.29 -3.45
CA TYR A 24 4.51 13.70 -3.13
C TYR A 24 5.27 12.59 -2.42
N SER A 25 4.72 11.99 -1.37
CA SER A 25 5.39 10.93 -0.60
C SER A 25 5.65 9.69 -1.44
N GLY A 26 4.72 9.31 -2.31
CA GLY A 26 4.91 8.21 -3.25
C GLY A 26 6.02 8.48 -4.26
N SER A 27 6.07 9.68 -4.84
CA SER A 27 7.14 10.08 -5.76
C SER A 27 8.51 10.10 -5.06
N GLN A 28 8.58 10.63 -3.84
CA GLN A 28 9.81 10.65 -3.04
C GLN A 28 10.26 9.23 -2.66
N CYS A 29 9.32 8.36 -2.34
CA CYS A 29 9.61 6.95 -2.08
C CYS A 29 10.25 6.28 -3.30
N CYS A 30 9.68 6.46 -4.49
CA CYS A 30 10.23 5.94 -5.74
C CYS A 30 11.66 6.45 -5.98
N SER A 31 11.90 7.75 -5.80
CA SER A 31 13.24 8.34 -5.95
C SER A 31 14.24 7.74 -4.96
N ALA A 32 13.88 7.66 -3.68
CA ALA A 32 14.74 7.10 -2.65
C ALA A 32 15.08 5.63 -2.89
N LEU A 33 14.13 4.82 -3.34
CA LEU A 33 14.35 3.42 -3.68
C LEU A 33 15.29 3.26 -4.88
N ARG A 34 15.14 4.09 -5.92
CA ARG A 34 16.02 4.10 -7.09
C ARG A 34 17.44 4.54 -6.73
N GLU A 35 17.56 5.59 -5.91
CA GLU A 35 18.87 6.04 -5.38
C GLU A 35 19.56 4.95 -4.54
N ALA A 36 18.78 4.15 -3.81
CA ALA A 36 19.28 2.98 -3.08
C ALA A 36 19.64 1.78 -3.99
N GLY A 37 19.43 1.90 -5.31
CA GLY A 37 19.78 0.88 -6.29
C GLY A 37 18.71 -0.17 -6.54
N HIS A 38 17.49 0.02 -6.07
CA HIS A 38 16.35 -0.85 -6.33
C HIS A 38 15.67 -0.51 -7.65
N GLU A 39 14.94 -1.47 -8.21
CA GLU A 39 14.06 -1.28 -9.35
C GLU A 39 12.64 -1.02 -8.85
N VAL A 40 11.97 0.02 -9.35
CA VAL A 40 10.67 0.45 -8.85
C VAL A 40 9.60 0.27 -9.92
N VAL A 41 8.55 -0.44 -9.56
CA VAL A 41 7.31 -0.58 -10.33
C VAL A 41 6.23 0.21 -9.61
N LEU A 42 5.74 1.28 -10.22
CA LEU A 42 4.64 2.08 -9.70
C LEU A 42 3.33 1.67 -10.37
N VAL A 43 2.25 1.57 -9.61
CA VAL A 43 0.89 1.45 -10.14
C VAL A 43 -0.01 2.52 -9.53
N ASN A 44 -0.69 3.29 -10.37
CA ASN A 44 -1.66 4.28 -9.93
C ASN A 44 -2.78 4.39 -10.97
N SER A 45 -4.02 4.54 -10.53
CA SER A 45 -5.16 4.72 -11.42
C SER A 45 -5.36 6.16 -11.90
N ASN A 46 -4.63 7.11 -11.33
CA ASN A 46 -4.72 8.52 -11.71
C ASN A 46 -3.63 8.88 -12.75
N PRO A 47 -3.99 9.20 -14.00
CA PRO A 47 -3.03 9.60 -15.01
C PRO A 47 -2.54 11.06 -14.85
N ALA A 48 -3.18 11.84 -14.00
CA ALA A 48 -2.90 13.27 -13.83
C ALA A 48 -2.06 13.59 -12.57
N THR A 49 -1.35 12.61 -12.05
CA THR A 49 -0.45 12.79 -10.90
C THR A 49 1.02 12.82 -11.32
N ILE A 50 1.85 13.50 -10.54
CA ILE A 50 3.32 13.46 -10.71
C ILE A 50 3.90 12.05 -10.55
N GLN A 51 3.21 11.15 -9.83
CA GLN A 51 3.63 9.76 -9.69
C GLN A 51 3.65 9.00 -11.01
N THR A 52 2.74 9.31 -11.92
CA THR A 52 2.64 8.63 -13.23
C THR A 52 3.50 9.28 -14.30
N ASP A 53 4.35 10.25 -13.93
CA ASP A 53 5.39 10.75 -14.80
C ASP A 53 6.38 9.61 -15.12
N PRO A 54 6.75 9.41 -16.40
CA PRO A 54 7.67 8.34 -16.82
C PRO A 54 9.00 8.32 -16.08
N ASP A 55 9.45 9.44 -15.55
CA ASP A 55 10.73 9.57 -14.84
C ASP A 55 10.63 9.18 -13.35
N THR A 56 9.42 9.00 -12.82
CA THR A 56 9.21 8.74 -11.38
C THR A 56 9.66 7.33 -10.98
N ALA A 57 9.40 6.32 -11.81
CA ALA A 57 9.74 4.92 -11.53
C ALA A 57 10.35 4.26 -12.77
N ASP A 58 10.96 3.09 -12.61
CA ASP A 58 11.51 2.32 -13.74
C ASP A 58 10.40 1.78 -14.64
N VAL A 59 9.26 1.42 -14.04
CA VAL A 59 8.04 0.99 -14.74
C VAL A 59 6.84 1.68 -14.10
N VAL A 60 5.98 2.29 -14.92
CA VAL A 60 4.75 2.96 -14.49
C VAL A 60 3.55 2.28 -15.13
N TYR A 61 2.62 1.83 -14.30
CA TYR A 61 1.32 1.30 -14.71
C TYR A 61 0.22 2.30 -14.37
N ILE A 62 -0.55 2.71 -15.36
CA ILE A 62 -1.79 3.47 -15.19
C ILE A 62 -2.94 2.48 -15.30
N GLU A 63 -3.27 1.84 -14.18
CA GLU A 63 -4.24 0.76 -14.11
C GLU A 63 -5.10 0.88 -12.85
N PRO A 64 -6.32 0.32 -12.84
CA PRO A 64 -7.15 0.31 -11.64
C PRO A 64 -6.43 -0.35 -10.46
N LEU A 65 -6.54 0.28 -9.28
CA LEU A 65 -5.99 -0.25 -8.02
C LEU A 65 -6.92 -1.33 -7.43
N THR A 66 -7.19 -2.36 -8.23
CA THR A 66 -7.97 -3.54 -7.81
C THR A 66 -7.05 -4.75 -7.66
N VAL A 67 -7.46 -5.69 -6.82
CA VAL A 67 -6.71 -6.94 -6.59
C VAL A 67 -6.43 -7.67 -7.90
N ASP A 68 -7.43 -7.77 -8.80
CA ASP A 68 -7.28 -8.49 -10.06
C ASP A 68 -6.31 -7.80 -11.04
N SER A 69 -6.34 -6.47 -11.12
CA SER A 69 -5.42 -5.71 -11.98
C SER A 69 -4.00 -5.80 -11.46
N VAL A 70 -3.82 -5.64 -10.15
CA VAL A 70 -2.50 -5.66 -9.53
C VAL A 70 -1.93 -7.08 -9.47
N GLU A 71 -2.74 -8.12 -9.32
CA GLU A 71 -2.28 -9.51 -9.48
C GLU A 71 -1.65 -9.75 -10.86
N LYS A 72 -2.24 -9.21 -11.93
CA LYS A 72 -1.67 -9.33 -13.30
C LYS A 72 -0.32 -8.61 -13.41
N ILE A 73 -0.20 -7.43 -12.80
CA ILE A 73 1.07 -6.69 -12.74
C ILE A 73 2.12 -7.50 -11.95
N ILE A 74 1.77 -8.02 -10.79
CA ILE A 74 2.65 -8.88 -9.99
C ILE A 74 3.09 -10.12 -10.77
N ALA A 75 2.16 -10.76 -11.48
CA ALA A 75 2.46 -11.93 -12.30
C ALA A 75 3.47 -11.63 -13.41
N LYS A 76 3.38 -10.44 -14.02
CA LYS A 76 4.26 -9.99 -15.10
C LYS A 76 5.61 -9.49 -14.59
N GLU A 77 5.60 -8.58 -13.62
CA GLU A 77 6.80 -7.90 -13.14
C GLU A 77 7.59 -8.71 -12.11
N ARG A 78 6.94 -9.64 -11.40
CA ARG A 78 7.57 -10.46 -10.36
C ARG A 78 8.36 -9.64 -9.32
N PRO A 79 7.72 -8.66 -8.67
CA PRO A 79 8.42 -7.88 -7.66
C PRO A 79 8.80 -8.75 -6.45
N ASP A 80 9.92 -8.42 -5.83
CA ASP A 80 10.38 -9.06 -4.60
C ASP A 80 9.58 -8.57 -3.39
N ALA A 81 9.07 -7.34 -3.47
CA ALA A 81 8.39 -6.70 -2.35
C ALA A 81 7.34 -5.67 -2.80
N ILE A 82 6.43 -5.31 -1.87
CA ILE A 82 5.44 -4.24 -2.00
C ILE A 82 5.55 -3.28 -0.82
N ILE A 83 5.39 -1.97 -1.07
CA ILE A 83 5.31 -0.92 -0.03
C ILE A 83 3.91 -0.31 -0.04
N PRO A 84 2.99 -0.77 0.82
CA PRO A 84 1.59 -0.33 0.78
C PRO A 84 1.36 1.09 1.30
N GLY A 85 2.13 1.53 2.28
CA GLY A 85 1.86 2.76 3.04
C GLY A 85 1.93 4.05 2.23
N MET A 86 2.61 4.05 1.08
CA MET A 86 2.71 5.22 0.20
C MET A 86 1.43 5.50 -0.59
N GLY A 87 0.52 4.55 -0.67
CA GLY A 87 -0.79 4.68 -1.32
C GLY A 87 -1.94 5.03 -0.37
N GLY A 88 -1.64 5.39 0.88
CA GLY A 88 -2.66 5.65 1.90
C GLY A 88 -3.60 4.46 2.09
N GLN A 89 -4.85 4.72 2.47
CA GLN A 89 -5.84 3.67 2.70
C GLN A 89 -6.06 2.77 1.48
N THR A 90 -6.01 3.33 0.28
CA THR A 90 -6.14 2.56 -0.97
C THR A 90 -5.04 1.51 -1.09
N GLY A 91 -3.78 1.89 -0.84
CA GLY A 91 -2.64 0.97 -0.89
C GLY A 91 -2.68 -0.09 0.20
N LEU A 92 -3.13 0.27 1.40
CA LEU A 92 -3.29 -0.65 2.52
C LEU A 92 -4.37 -1.69 2.23
N ASN A 93 -5.58 -1.27 1.85
CA ASN A 93 -6.71 -2.15 1.52
C ASN A 93 -6.38 -3.09 0.35
N LEU A 94 -5.71 -2.56 -0.68
CA LEU A 94 -5.24 -3.34 -1.81
C LEU A 94 -4.30 -4.48 -1.36
N THR A 95 -3.37 -4.17 -0.48
CA THR A 95 -2.39 -5.15 0.00
C THR A 95 -3.03 -6.23 0.87
N VAL A 96 -3.98 -5.85 1.73
CA VAL A 96 -4.81 -6.83 2.49
C VAL A 96 -5.55 -7.74 1.52
N GLY A 97 -6.24 -7.20 0.52
CA GLY A 97 -6.96 -8.01 -0.46
C GLY A 97 -6.07 -8.93 -1.31
N LEU A 98 -4.83 -8.50 -1.63
CA LEU A 98 -3.85 -9.34 -2.31
C LEU A 98 -3.40 -10.51 -1.42
N ASP A 99 -3.24 -10.29 -0.12
CA ASP A 99 -2.87 -11.32 0.84
C ASP A 99 -4.01 -12.32 1.06
N GLU A 100 -5.23 -11.83 1.31
CA GLU A 100 -6.43 -12.68 1.47
C GLU A 100 -6.67 -13.58 0.26
N LYS A 101 -6.36 -13.10 -0.95
CA LYS A 101 -6.44 -13.87 -2.20
C LYS A 101 -5.24 -14.83 -2.37
N GLY A 102 -4.26 -14.78 -1.49
CA GLY A 102 -3.03 -15.61 -1.56
C GLY A 102 -2.05 -15.18 -2.66
N VAL A 103 -2.21 -13.98 -3.22
CA VAL A 103 -1.35 -13.47 -4.33
C VAL A 103 0.08 -13.23 -3.84
N LEU A 104 0.24 -12.64 -2.66
CA LEU A 104 1.56 -12.33 -2.11
C LEU A 104 2.37 -13.60 -1.84
N GLU A 105 1.75 -14.63 -1.29
CA GLU A 105 2.37 -15.94 -1.07
C GLU A 105 2.70 -16.64 -2.41
N LYS A 106 1.73 -16.68 -3.32
CA LYS A 106 1.87 -17.31 -4.65
C LYS A 106 3.06 -16.79 -5.44
N TYR A 107 3.34 -15.50 -5.35
CA TYR A 107 4.43 -14.84 -6.09
C TYR A 107 5.64 -14.51 -5.21
N ASN A 108 5.63 -14.91 -3.93
CA ASN A 108 6.68 -14.66 -2.95
C ASN A 108 7.02 -13.17 -2.79
N VAL A 109 5.98 -12.33 -2.72
CA VAL A 109 6.12 -10.88 -2.56
C VAL A 109 6.14 -10.53 -1.07
N LYS A 110 7.19 -9.88 -0.60
CA LYS A 110 7.33 -9.43 0.79
C LYS A 110 6.67 -8.08 1.00
N ILE A 111 6.07 -7.86 2.16
CA ILE A 111 5.58 -6.54 2.54
C ILE A 111 6.70 -5.79 3.26
N LEU A 112 7.01 -4.59 2.79
CA LEU A 112 7.96 -3.68 3.43
C LEU A 112 7.23 -2.55 4.16
N GLY A 113 7.77 -2.15 5.29
CA GLY A 113 7.15 -1.17 6.18
C GLY A 113 6.25 -1.83 7.22
N THR A 114 4.99 -1.41 7.30
CA THR A 114 4.04 -1.92 8.30
C THR A 114 3.56 -3.32 7.94
N SER A 115 3.58 -4.24 8.90
CA SER A 115 3.10 -5.61 8.70
C SER A 115 1.58 -5.65 8.51
N LEU A 116 1.06 -6.65 7.79
CA LEU A 116 -0.38 -6.86 7.63
C LEU A 116 -1.11 -6.91 8.98
N LYS A 117 -0.59 -7.67 9.91
CA LYS A 117 -1.14 -7.77 11.27
C LYS A 117 -1.26 -6.40 11.95
N SER A 118 -0.28 -5.50 11.75
CA SER A 118 -0.33 -4.16 12.30
C SER A 118 -1.33 -3.28 11.55
N ILE A 119 -1.48 -3.46 10.24
CA ILE A 119 -2.47 -2.77 9.43
C ILE A 119 -3.88 -3.16 9.90
N GLU A 120 -4.19 -4.45 9.94
CA GLU A 120 -5.48 -4.96 10.41
C GLU A 120 -5.81 -4.47 11.83
N MET A 121 -4.84 -4.52 12.73
CA MET A 121 -5.00 -4.06 14.11
C MET A 121 -5.27 -2.56 14.21
N ALA A 122 -4.69 -1.75 13.32
CA ALA A 122 -4.89 -0.30 13.29
C ALA A 122 -6.23 0.08 12.64
N GLU A 123 -6.67 -0.68 11.63
CA GLU A 123 -7.88 -0.39 10.86
C GLU A 123 -9.15 -0.90 11.54
N ASP A 124 -9.09 -2.05 12.21
CA ASP A 124 -10.22 -2.61 12.94
C ASP A 124 -10.34 -1.96 14.33
N ARG A 125 -11.45 -1.25 14.54
CA ARG A 125 -11.69 -0.49 15.80
C ARG A 125 -11.75 -1.38 17.04
N ASP A 126 -12.22 -2.62 16.90
CA ASP A 126 -12.32 -3.55 18.04
C ASP A 126 -10.96 -4.17 18.36
N LEU A 127 -10.20 -4.56 17.34
CA LEU A 127 -8.83 -5.03 17.51
C LEU A 127 -7.93 -3.94 18.08
N PHE A 128 -8.06 -2.71 17.59
CA PHE A 128 -7.30 -1.57 18.10
C PHE A 128 -7.62 -1.31 19.58
N ARG A 129 -8.91 -1.26 19.94
CA ARG A 129 -9.33 -1.07 21.33
C ARG A 129 -8.74 -2.15 22.25
N LYS A 130 -8.90 -3.43 21.89
CA LYS A 130 -8.35 -4.55 22.66
C LYS A 130 -6.84 -4.42 22.86
N ARG A 131 -6.14 -4.01 21.81
CA ARG A 131 -4.69 -3.81 21.88
C ARG A 131 -4.30 -2.68 22.80
N MET A 132 -5.04 -1.57 22.79
CA MET A 132 -4.79 -0.46 23.73
C MET A 132 -5.04 -0.88 25.18
N GLU A 133 -6.12 -1.62 25.44
CA GLU A 133 -6.41 -2.18 26.76
C GLU A 133 -5.31 -3.13 27.25
N GLU A 134 -4.80 -4.01 26.36
CA GLU A 134 -3.70 -4.93 26.69
C GLU A 134 -2.41 -4.22 27.10
N ILE A 135 -2.09 -3.10 26.49
CA ILE A 135 -0.88 -2.30 26.83
C ILE A 135 -1.13 -1.26 27.92
N GLY A 136 -2.35 -1.20 28.44
CA GLY A 136 -2.72 -0.30 29.55
C GLY A 136 -2.99 1.15 29.14
N GLU A 137 -3.22 1.40 27.84
CA GLU A 137 -3.54 2.73 27.34
C GLU A 137 -5.04 3.02 27.42
N PRO A 138 -5.42 4.23 27.84
CA PRO A 138 -6.83 4.59 27.97
C PRO A 138 -7.51 4.73 26.61
N VAL A 139 -8.70 4.14 26.49
CA VAL A 139 -9.58 4.27 25.32
C VAL A 139 -10.94 4.82 25.70
N ALA A 140 -11.59 5.51 24.77
CA ALA A 140 -12.94 5.96 24.98
C ALA A 140 -13.90 4.78 25.19
N LYS A 141 -14.83 4.91 26.16
CA LYS A 141 -15.89 3.90 26.35
C LYS A 141 -16.75 3.89 25.09
N SER A 142 -16.74 2.77 24.38
CA SER A 142 -17.47 2.61 23.12
C SER A 142 -18.01 1.20 22.98
N GLY A 143 -19.05 1.05 22.18
CA GLY A 143 -19.60 -0.24 21.74
C GLY A 143 -19.62 -0.29 20.22
N ILE A 144 -19.58 -1.50 19.66
CA ILE A 144 -19.71 -1.74 18.22
C ILE A 144 -21.12 -2.22 17.96
N ALA A 145 -21.83 -1.56 17.05
CA ALA A 145 -23.12 -2.00 16.53
C ALA A 145 -22.97 -2.32 15.03
N HIS A 146 -23.33 -3.53 14.64
CA HIS A 146 -23.28 -3.98 13.25
C HIS A 146 -24.65 -3.88 12.56
N THR A 147 -25.73 -3.74 13.34
CA THR A 147 -27.11 -3.58 12.86
C THR A 147 -27.83 -2.55 13.71
N ILE A 148 -28.83 -1.90 13.12
CA ILE A 148 -29.81 -1.05 13.80
C ILE A 148 -30.97 -1.91 14.24
#